data_1d2639fad69ab8e4310414b80184df46
#
_entry.id   1d2639fad69ab8e4310414b80184df46
#
_cell.length_a   1.000
_cell.length_b   1.000
_cell.length_c   1.000
_cell.angle_alpha   90.00
_cell.angle_beta   90.00
_cell.angle_gamma   90.00
#
_symmetry.space_group_name_H-M   'P 1'
#
loop_
_entity.id
_entity.type
_entity.pdbx_description
1 polymer ?
#
loop_
_entity_poly.entity_id
_entity_poly.type
_entity_poly.pdbx_seq_one_letter_code
_entity_poly.pdbx_strand_id
1 'polypeptide(L)'
;MMRRSYFRGVSLVIAAGIFLAGCGTESAKDVTEATAKVKQQVEEKSQQASKKAQQDKFYFTANEGGTISKVNAMNNEVVKTIQADGVVHNIQVSPDGKTVAATIVPSMGAHGGDEHDDGGHEMKMNGTALFYDTESDELLKEVEVGSHPAHVVYTEDGKYALVTNNEDNNVSVIDTKDYTVVNTIGTGKGPHGFRISSDSKHAYIANMGEDSVSVINLESMKEDRKIQVGAAPVTTGISADGKTLVTTLNAENALAIVDLESGNIEKVGVGIGPAQVYLDANDQFAYVANQGTESNPSNSITIVDLKSKAAVSTIETGKGAHGVVLSGDSKTAYVTNMFEDTVSIIDLEAKEVKQTIQVGEVPN
;
A
#
# COMPACT_ATOMS: atom_id res chain seq x y z
N MET A 1 15.76 -17.75 -11.17
CA MET A 1 15.06 -19.05 -10.94
C MET A 1 13.59 -18.70 -10.78
N MET A 2 12.79 -18.92 -11.82
CA MET A 2 11.37 -18.56 -11.85
C MET A 2 10.60 -19.32 -10.77
N ARG A 3 10.00 -18.67 -9.82
CA ARG A 3 8.90 -19.23 -9.04
C ARG A 3 7.59 -18.75 -9.64
N ARG A 4 7.03 -19.59 -10.49
CA ARG A 4 5.64 -19.50 -10.91
C ARG A 4 4.76 -19.74 -9.69
N SER A 5 3.95 -18.77 -9.33
CA SER A 5 2.81 -18.97 -8.45
C SER A 5 1.84 -19.89 -9.20
N TYR A 6 1.86 -21.15 -8.81
CA TYR A 6 0.88 -22.12 -9.29
C TYR A 6 -0.45 -21.81 -8.63
N PHE A 7 -1.38 -21.24 -9.39
CA PHE A 7 -2.78 -21.49 -9.15
C PHE A 7 -2.98 -23.00 -9.21
N ARG A 8 -3.04 -23.64 -8.08
CA ARG A 8 -3.49 -25.03 -7.98
C ARG A 8 -4.98 -25.02 -8.24
N GLY A 9 -5.34 -25.12 -9.51
CA GLY A 9 -6.65 -25.62 -9.87
C GLY A 9 -6.81 -26.98 -9.20
N VAL A 10 -7.72 -27.08 -8.25
CA VAL A 10 -8.12 -28.36 -7.67
C VAL A 10 -8.86 -29.09 -8.77
N SER A 11 -8.13 -29.84 -9.57
CA SER A 11 -8.72 -30.87 -10.42
C SER A 11 -9.22 -31.96 -9.50
N LEU A 12 -10.51 -31.93 -9.20
CA LEU A 12 -11.20 -33.01 -8.51
C LEU A 12 -11.27 -34.20 -9.48
N VAL A 13 -10.25 -35.09 -9.40
CA VAL A 13 -10.32 -36.38 -10.06
C VAL A 13 -11.32 -37.21 -9.28
N ILE A 14 -12.54 -37.32 -9.81
CA ILE A 14 -13.54 -38.28 -9.32
C ILE A 14 -13.03 -39.65 -9.78
N ALA A 15 -12.30 -40.34 -8.91
CA ALA A 15 -12.08 -41.76 -9.07
C ALA A 15 -13.41 -42.49 -8.79
N ALA A 16 -14.16 -42.81 -9.83
CA ALA A 16 -15.26 -43.72 -9.77
C ALA A 16 -14.71 -45.13 -9.51
N GLY A 17 -14.55 -45.49 -8.24
CA GLY A 17 -14.30 -46.85 -7.82
C GLY A 17 -15.52 -47.68 -8.07
N ILE A 18 -15.53 -48.46 -9.14
CA ILE A 18 -16.53 -49.51 -9.37
C ILE A 18 -16.18 -50.65 -8.41
N PHE A 19 -16.88 -50.73 -7.29
CA PHE A 19 -16.94 -51.95 -6.50
C PHE A 19 -17.98 -52.87 -7.10
N LEU A 20 -17.53 -53.85 -7.89
CA LEU A 20 -18.31 -55.02 -8.26
C LEU A 20 -18.13 -56.11 -7.19
N ALA A 21 -19.08 -56.20 -6.27
CA ALA A 21 -19.31 -57.44 -5.55
C ALA A 21 -20.65 -57.35 -4.79
N GLY A 22 -21.59 -58.19 -5.11
CA GLY A 22 -22.71 -58.55 -4.27
C GLY A 22 -24.10 -58.26 -4.89
N CYS A 23 -24.78 -59.32 -5.32
CA CYS A 23 -26.20 -59.35 -5.73
C CYS A 23 -27.09 -58.72 -4.66
N GLY A 24 -27.67 -57.59 -4.95
CA GLY A 24 -28.81 -56.99 -4.27
C GLY A 24 -29.47 -56.06 -5.27
N THR A 25 -30.73 -56.24 -5.54
CA THR A 25 -31.53 -55.44 -6.47
C THR A 25 -31.78 -54.07 -5.88
N GLU A 26 -30.80 -53.18 -5.93
CA GLU A 26 -31.03 -51.74 -5.77
C GLU A 26 -31.60 -51.22 -7.07
N SER A 27 -32.75 -50.56 -6.98
CA SER A 27 -33.48 -50.10 -8.15
C SER A 27 -32.70 -48.92 -8.81
N ALA A 28 -32.72 -48.87 -10.13
CA ALA A 28 -32.10 -47.79 -10.91
C ALA A 28 -32.56 -46.39 -10.48
N LYS A 29 -33.64 -46.27 -9.70
CA LYS A 29 -34.14 -45.04 -9.08
C LYS A 29 -33.22 -44.52 -7.98
N ASP A 30 -32.69 -45.41 -7.11
CA ASP A 30 -31.85 -44.99 -5.97
C ASP A 30 -30.50 -44.45 -6.42
N VAL A 31 -29.95 -45.03 -7.49
CA VAL A 31 -28.67 -44.52 -8.08
C VAL A 31 -28.88 -43.15 -8.73
N THR A 32 -30.02 -42.92 -9.36
CA THR A 32 -30.35 -41.64 -10.00
C THR A 32 -30.55 -40.52 -8.97
N GLU A 33 -31.23 -40.86 -7.86
CA GLU A 33 -31.49 -39.91 -6.77
C GLU A 33 -30.22 -39.57 -5.99
N ALA A 34 -29.33 -40.54 -5.75
CA ALA A 34 -28.01 -40.33 -5.14
C ALA A 34 -27.13 -39.46 -6.04
N THR A 35 -27.15 -39.70 -7.36
CA THR A 35 -26.37 -38.90 -8.33
C THR A 35 -26.89 -37.46 -8.43
N ALA A 36 -28.22 -37.27 -8.34
CA ALA A 36 -28.84 -35.94 -8.32
C ALA A 36 -28.44 -35.14 -7.07
N LYS A 37 -28.48 -35.77 -5.89
CA LYS A 37 -28.04 -35.15 -4.61
C LYS A 37 -26.56 -34.79 -4.61
N VAL A 38 -25.69 -35.63 -5.18
CA VAL A 38 -24.26 -35.33 -5.31
C VAL A 38 -24.03 -34.17 -6.26
N LYS A 39 -24.74 -34.13 -7.41
CA LYS A 39 -24.67 -32.97 -8.32
C LYS A 39 -25.12 -31.68 -7.65
N GLN A 40 -26.22 -31.70 -6.93
CA GLN A 40 -26.73 -30.53 -6.21
C GLN A 40 -25.77 -30.06 -5.12
N GLN A 41 -25.16 -30.97 -4.36
CA GLN A 41 -24.11 -30.62 -3.38
C GLN A 41 -22.83 -30.10 -4.00
N VAL A 42 -22.45 -30.57 -5.20
CA VAL A 42 -21.29 -30.05 -5.94
C VAL A 42 -21.60 -28.65 -6.50
N GLU A 43 -22.82 -28.44 -7.01
CA GLU A 43 -23.25 -27.12 -7.48
C GLU A 43 -23.36 -26.09 -6.32
N GLU A 44 -23.93 -26.50 -5.19
CA GLU A 44 -24.01 -25.65 -3.98
C GLU A 44 -22.60 -25.31 -3.43
N LYS A 45 -21.71 -26.31 -3.37
CA LYS A 45 -20.31 -26.06 -2.99
C LYS A 45 -19.54 -25.21 -4.00
N SER A 46 -19.81 -25.37 -5.30
CA SER A 46 -19.20 -24.53 -6.33
C SER A 46 -19.74 -23.10 -6.32
N GLN A 47 -21.05 -22.92 -6.04
CA GLN A 47 -21.65 -21.61 -5.83
C GLN A 47 -21.20 -20.96 -4.53
N GLN A 48 -20.98 -21.72 -3.47
CA GLN A 48 -20.43 -21.24 -2.21
C GLN A 48 -18.93 -20.93 -2.32
N ALA A 49 -18.18 -21.71 -3.12
CA ALA A 49 -16.79 -21.43 -3.44
C ALA A 49 -16.66 -20.20 -4.38
N SER A 50 -17.57 -20.04 -5.36
CA SER A 50 -17.60 -18.85 -6.20
C SER A 50 -18.07 -17.59 -5.44
N LYS A 51 -19.01 -17.71 -4.49
CA LYS A 51 -19.36 -16.63 -3.56
C LYS A 51 -18.22 -16.29 -2.60
N LYS A 52 -17.44 -17.29 -2.18
CA LYS A 52 -16.25 -17.06 -1.32
C LYS A 52 -15.05 -16.50 -2.13
N ALA A 53 -14.97 -16.77 -3.43
CA ALA A 53 -13.99 -16.17 -4.34
C ALA A 53 -14.37 -14.75 -4.77
N GLN A 54 -15.61 -14.34 -4.52
CA GLN A 54 -16.11 -12.98 -4.67
C GLN A 54 -16.17 -12.30 -3.30
N GLN A 55 -15.16 -12.55 -2.47
CA GLN A 55 -14.97 -11.81 -1.23
C GLN A 55 -14.71 -10.35 -1.63
N ASP A 56 -15.51 -9.44 -1.09
CA ASP A 56 -15.40 -8.03 -1.35
C ASP A 56 -13.94 -7.60 -1.15
N LYS A 57 -13.35 -7.04 -2.19
CA LYS A 57 -12.02 -6.45 -2.11
C LYS A 57 -12.17 -5.02 -1.69
N PHE A 58 -11.38 -4.60 -0.74
CA PHE A 58 -11.40 -3.23 -0.24
C PHE A 58 -10.08 -2.54 -0.51
N TYR A 59 -10.15 -1.24 -0.71
CA TYR A 59 -9.02 -0.35 -0.53
C TYR A 59 -9.38 0.70 0.51
N PHE A 60 -8.36 1.35 1.05
CA PHE A 60 -8.51 2.31 2.13
C PHE A 60 -7.81 3.60 1.75
N THR A 61 -8.34 4.74 2.22
CA THR A 61 -7.66 6.03 2.17
C THR A 61 -7.36 6.50 3.58
N ALA A 62 -6.15 6.99 3.80
CA ALA A 62 -5.80 7.81 4.94
C ALA A 62 -6.27 9.24 4.63
N ASN A 63 -7.03 9.85 5.52
CA ASN A 63 -7.52 11.20 5.30
C ASN A 63 -7.00 12.09 6.45
N GLU A 64 -6.19 13.08 6.13
CA GLU A 64 -5.56 13.95 7.13
C GLU A 64 -6.57 14.74 7.96
N GLY A 65 -7.82 14.87 7.48
CA GLY A 65 -8.95 15.34 8.26
C GLY A 65 -9.40 14.43 9.42
N GLY A 66 -8.60 13.41 9.78
CA GLY A 66 -8.83 12.55 10.96
C GLY A 66 -9.73 11.35 10.69
N THR A 67 -9.77 10.85 9.47
CA THR A 67 -10.60 9.68 9.13
C THR A 67 -9.87 8.67 8.26
N ILE A 68 -10.40 7.44 8.25
CA ILE A 68 -10.03 6.39 7.29
C ILE A 68 -11.29 6.04 6.51
N SER A 69 -11.23 6.06 5.18
CA SER A 69 -12.33 5.58 4.35
C SER A 69 -12.03 4.16 3.85
N LYS A 70 -12.95 3.22 4.08
CA LYS A 70 -12.94 1.87 3.51
C LYS A 70 -13.85 1.85 2.30
N VAL A 71 -13.31 1.50 1.15
CA VAL A 71 -14.01 1.53 -0.13
C VAL A 71 -14.07 0.13 -0.73
N ASN A 72 -15.27 -0.27 -1.17
CA ASN A 72 -15.45 -1.52 -1.89
C ASN A 72 -14.94 -1.36 -3.34
N ALA A 73 -13.92 -2.11 -3.71
CA ALA A 73 -13.27 -2.02 -5.03
C ALA A 73 -14.12 -2.60 -6.18
N MET A 74 -15.24 -3.26 -5.89
CA MET A 74 -16.12 -3.82 -6.93
C MET A 74 -17.09 -2.78 -7.48
N ASN A 75 -17.54 -1.84 -6.65
CA ASN A 75 -18.53 -0.82 -7.00
C ASN A 75 -18.07 0.61 -6.69
N ASN A 76 -16.89 0.77 -6.09
CA ASN A 76 -16.30 2.04 -5.66
C ASN A 76 -17.16 2.85 -4.67
N GLU A 77 -17.90 2.16 -3.80
CA GLU A 77 -18.67 2.80 -2.75
C GLU A 77 -17.89 2.84 -1.44
N VAL A 78 -17.89 3.96 -0.75
CA VAL A 78 -17.40 4.07 0.63
C VAL A 78 -18.35 3.31 1.54
N VAL A 79 -17.90 2.20 2.08
CA VAL A 79 -18.73 1.31 2.92
C VAL A 79 -18.57 1.61 4.41
N LYS A 80 -17.48 2.26 4.79
CA LYS A 80 -17.19 2.62 6.18
C LYS A 80 -16.29 3.85 6.23
N THR A 81 -16.55 4.72 7.20
CA THR A 81 -15.61 5.76 7.64
C THR A 81 -15.28 5.49 9.10
N ILE A 82 -13.99 5.36 9.40
CA ILE A 82 -13.46 5.14 10.74
C ILE A 82 -12.88 6.47 11.22
N GLN A 83 -13.27 6.91 12.41
CA GLN A 83 -12.74 8.13 13.03
C GLN A 83 -11.42 7.79 13.72
N ALA A 84 -10.43 8.67 13.60
CA ALA A 84 -9.17 8.59 14.30
C ALA A 84 -8.93 9.89 15.10
N ASP A 85 -8.20 9.77 16.19
CA ASP A 85 -7.85 10.93 17.03
C ASP A 85 -6.49 11.50 16.58
N GLY A 86 -6.52 12.33 15.55
CA GLY A 86 -5.35 12.94 14.94
C GLY A 86 -5.37 12.89 13.42
N VAL A 87 -4.28 13.34 12.81
CA VAL A 87 -4.07 13.35 11.36
C VAL A 87 -3.69 11.95 10.90
N VAL A 88 -4.51 11.33 10.06
CA VAL A 88 -4.21 10.02 9.46
C VAL A 88 -3.33 10.24 8.24
N HIS A 89 -2.02 9.99 8.37
CA HIS A 89 -1.06 10.35 7.32
C HIS A 89 -0.86 9.25 6.28
N ASN A 90 -0.84 7.98 6.69
CA ASN A 90 -0.66 6.86 5.75
C ASN A 90 -1.42 5.62 6.22
N ILE A 91 -1.69 4.72 5.28
CA ILE A 91 -2.42 3.48 5.54
C ILE A 91 -1.92 2.36 4.63
N GLN A 92 -1.79 1.14 5.18
CA GLN A 92 -1.46 -0.05 4.40
C GLN A 92 -2.15 -1.30 4.93
N VAL A 93 -2.61 -2.14 4.00
CA VAL A 93 -3.17 -3.47 4.30
C VAL A 93 -2.03 -4.47 4.44
N SER A 94 -2.14 -5.39 5.40
CA SER A 94 -1.18 -6.49 5.59
C SER A 94 -1.16 -7.44 4.38
N PRO A 95 -0.04 -8.17 4.12
CA PRO A 95 0.06 -9.08 2.98
C PRO A 95 -0.99 -10.19 2.94
N ASP A 96 -1.52 -10.61 4.09
CA ASP A 96 -2.59 -11.60 4.20
C ASP A 96 -4.00 -11.00 4.08
N GLY A 97 -4.11 -9.68 3.98
CA GLY A 97 -5.34 -8.93 3.83
C GLY A 97 -6.21 -8.84 5.09
N LYS A 98 -5.73 -9.29 6.26
CA LYS A 98 -6.56 -9.37 7.47
C LYS A 98 -6.48 -8.15 8.37
N THR A 99 -5.40 -7.41 8.28
CA THR A 99 -5.22 -6.21 9.08
C THR A 99 -4.90 -5.01 8.20
N VAL A 100 -5.23 -3.83 8.67
CA VAL A 100 -4.81 -2.58 8.07
C VAL A 100 -4.14 -1.73 9.14
N ALA A 101 -2.97 -1.19 8.83
CA ALA A 101 -2.23 -0.30 9.72
C ALA A 101 -2.32 1.14 9.21
N ALA A 102 -2.47 2.09 10.13
CA ALA A 102 -2.47 3.52 9.82
C ALA A 102 -1.54 4.28 10.77
N THR A 103 -0.88 5.32 10.26
CA THR A 103 -0.07 6.24 11.06
C THR A 103 -0.89 7.45 11.46
N ILE A 104 -0.79 7.83 12.74
CA ILE A 104 -1.50 8.97 13.31
C ILE A 104 -0.49 9.96 13.86
N VAL A 105 -0.54 11.17 13.31
CA VAL A 105 0.15 12.34 13.88
C VAL A 105 -0.82 13.01 14.85
N PRO A 106 -0.45 13.18 16.13
CA PRO A 106 -1.31 13.84 17.11
C PRO A 106 -1.71 15.24 16.64
N SER A 107 -2.99 15.58 16.70
CA SER A 107 -3.43 16.95 16.53
C SER A 107 -2.95 17.74 17.75
N MET A 108 -2.22 18.82 17.53
CA MET A 108 -1.98 19.79 18.59
C MET A 108 -3.33 20.36 18.97
N GLY A 109 -3.94 19.84 20.02
CA GLY A 109 -5.19 20.38 20.56
C GLY A 109 -5.00 21.87 20.78
N ALA A 110 -5.95 22.67 20.33
CA ALA A 110 -6.07 24.05 20.70
C ALA A 110 -6.35 24.10 22.22
N HIS A 111 -5.33 23.93 23.03
CA HIS A 111 -5.37 24.31 24.42
C HIS A 111 -5.41 25.83 24.44
N GLY A 112 -6.66 26.30 24.55
CA GLY A 112 -6.94 27.71 24.76
C GLY A 112 -6.21 28.23 25.97
N GLY A 113 -5.49 29.33 25.78
CA GLY A 113 -5.22 30.35 26.77
C GLY A 113 -4.13 30.05 27.76
N ASP A 114 -2.95 30.54 27.53
CA ASP A 114 -2.40 31.68 28.26
C ASP A 114 -1.01 31.96 27.68
N GLU A 115 -0.87 33.18 27.16
CA GLU A 115 0.42 33.74 26.76
C GLU A 115 1.35 33.78 27.97
N HIS A 116 2.36 32.90 27.98
CA HIS A 116 3.64 33.15 28.62
C HIS A 116 4.75 32.74 27.67
N ASP A 117 5.33 33.74 27.03
CA ASP A 117 6.61 33.77 26.36
C ASP A 117 7.68 33.16 27.28
N ASP A 118 8.16 31.96 26.92
CA ASP A 118 9.52 31.54 27.30
C ASP A 118 10.01 30.41 26.34
N GLY A 119 11.04 30.74 25.56
CA GLY A 119 12.02 29.86 24.96
C GLY A 119 11.50 28.64 24.19
N GLY A 120 11.13 28.80 22.90
CA GLY A 120 10.59 27.75 22.04
C GLY A 120 11.40 26.46 21.98
N HIS A 121 11.05 25.51 22.80
CA HIS A 121 11.18 24.10 22.53
C HIS A 121 9.80 23.61 22.06
N GLU A 122 9.61 23.45 20.78
CA GLU A 122 8.47 22.66 20.26
C GLU A 122 8.56 21.29 20.95
N MET A 123 7.59 20.99 21.79
CA MET A 123 7.53 19.66 22.44
C MET A 123 7.23 18.66 21.33
N LYS A 124 8.22 17.85 20.95
CA LYS A 124 8.02 16.71 20.09
C LYS A 124 7.01 15.78 20.72
N MET A 125 5.92 15.51 20.00
CA MET A 125 4.91 14.54 20.43
C MET A 125 5.08 13.26 19.63
N ASN A 126 5.18 12.15 20.34
CA ASN A 126 5.13 10.84 19.73
C ASN A 126 3.77 10.61 19.10
N GLY A 127 3.78 10.00 17.92
CA GLY A 127 2.55 9.57 17.26
C GLY A 127 2.28 8.09 17.49
N THR A 128 1.28 7.57 16.79
CA THR A 128 0.84 6.18 16.95
C THR A 128 0.69 5.46 15.61
N ALA A 129 0.85 4.14 15.64
CA ALA A 129 0.41 3.24 14.60
C ALA A 129 -0.85 2.51 15.09
N LEU A 130 -1.95 2.64 14.38
CA LEU A 130 -3.21 1.95 14.67
C LEU A 130 -3.33 0.72 13.78
N PHE A 131 -3.76 -0.40 14.35
CA PHE A 131 -3.98 -1.65 13.64
C PHE A 131 -5.45 -2.05 13.78
N TYR A 132 -6.13 -2.25 12.64
CA TYR A 132 -7.53 -2.64 12.58
C TYR A 132 -7.67 -3.98 11.89
N ASP A 133 -8.69 -4.75 12.29
CA ASP A 133 -9.15 -5.92 11.54
C ASP A 133 -9.92 -5.46 10.29
N THR A 134 -9.57 -6.00 9.13
CA THR A 134 -10.17 -5.56 7.84
C THR A 134 -11.59 -6.06 7.62
N GLU A 135 -12.06 -7.06 8.35
CA GLU A 135 -13.41 -7.62 8.21
C GLU A 135 -14.39 -6.95 9.19
N SER A 136 -14.00 -6.84 10.47
CA SER A 136 -14.86 -6.26 11.53
C SER A 136 -14.72 -4.76 11.68
N ASP A 137 -13.64 -4.16 11.14
CA ASP A 137 -13.24 -2.76 11.32
C ASP A 137 -12.94 -2.40 12.80
N GLU A 138 -12.67 -3.40 13.64
CA GLU A 138 -12.33 -3.20 15.05
C GLU A 138 -10.86 -2.83 15.22
N LEU A 139 -10.59 -1.88 16.11
CA LEU A 139 -9.22 -1.53 16.52
C LEU A 139 -8.63 -2.70 17.32
N LEU A 140 -7.59 -3.34 16.77
CA LEU A 140 -6.88 -4.43 17.41
C LEU A 140 -5.82 -3.91 18.37
N LYS A 141 -5.11 -2.86 17.97
CA LYS A 141 -4.00 -2.31 18.76
C LYS A 141 -3.68 -0.88 18.36
N GLU A 142 -3.24 -0.13 19.34
CA GLU A 142 -2.57 1.15 19.25
C GLU A 142 -1.15 1.00 19.76
N VAL A 143 -0.16 1.46 18.97
CA VAL A 143 1.26 1.33 19.27
C VAL A 143 1.90 2.70 19.20
N GLU A 144 2.45 3.18 20.32
CA GLU A 144 3.25 4.40 20.31
C GLU A 144 4.52 4.20 19.48
N VAL A 145 4.82 5.17 18.60
CA VAL A 145 6.01 5.23 17.75
C VAL A 145 6.73 6.57 17.94
N GLY A 146 7.65 6.93 17.06
CA GLY A 146 8.34 8.22 17.19
C GLY A 146 7.50 9.41 16.75
N SER A 147 8.13 10.59 16.69
CA SER A 147 7.51 11.87 16.35
C SER A 147 7.22 11.98 14.87
N HIS A 148 6.05 12.49 14.54
CA HIS A 148 5.53 12.67 13.18
C HIS A 148 5.66 11.40 12.35
N PRO A 149 4.95 10.30 12.73
CA PRO A 149 4.99 9.07 11.94
C PRO A 149 4.39 9.32 10.55
N ALA A 150 5.21 9.06 9.51
CA ALA A 150 4.80 9.30 8.13
C ALA A 150 4.18 8.04 7.52
N HIS A 151 4.96 7.07 7.09
CA HIS A 151 4.45 5.88 6.43
C HIS A 151 4.55 4.63 7.31
N VAL A 152 3.60 3.71 7.12
CA VAL A 152 3.65 2.34 7.64
C VAL A 152 3.69 1.34 6.48
N VAL A 153 4.61 0.37 6.52
CA VAL A 153 4.73 -0.69 5.51
C VAL A 153 4.99 -2.01 6.21
N TYR A 154 4.20 -3.03 5.84
CA TYR A 154 4.44 -4.39 6.29
C TYR A 154 5.57 -5.05 5.49
N THR A 155 6.34 -5.93 6.14
CA THR A 155 7.18 -6.89 5.42
C THR A 155 6.30 -7.87 4.62
N GLU A 156 6.80 -8.37 3.49
CA GLU A 156 6.04 -9.27 2.61
C GLU A 156 5.71 -10.62 3.27
N ASP A 157 6.50 -11.03 4.26
CA ASP A 157 6.24 -12.21 5.10
C ASP A 157 5.23 -11.92 6.23
N GLY A 158 4.81 -10.65 6.38
CA GLY A 158 3.86 -10.20 7.37
C GLY A 158 4.40 -10.17 8.81
N LYS A 159 5.69 -10.40 9.03
CA LYS A 159 6.27 -10.50 10.37
C LYS A 159 6.42 -9.17 11.07
N TYR A 160 6.77 -8.13 10.32
CA TYR A 160 6.96 -6.79 10.86
C TYR A 160 6.10 -5.76 10.14
N ALA A 161 5.72 -4.71 10.85
CA ALA A 161 5.29 -3.43 10.30
C ALA A 161 6.35 -2.38 10.67
N LEU A 162 6.85 -1.67 9.67
CA LEU A 162 7.83 -0.60 9.86
C LEU A 162 7.10 0.74 9.79
N VAL A 163 7.49 1.69 10.64
CA VAL A 163 6.94 3.05 10.65
C VAL A 163 8.08 4.06 10.58
N THR A 164 8.07 4.93 9.57
CA THR A 164 9.00 6.05 9.49
C THR A 164 8.59 7.16 10.44
N ASN A 165 9.50 7.61 11.30
CA ASN A 165 9.32 8.72 12.22
C ASN A 165 10.10 9.92 11.67
N ASN A 166 9.38 10.81 10.98
CA ASN A 166 9.98 11.85 10.15
C ASN A 166 10.86 12.81 10.95
N GLU A 167 10.36 13.28 12.10
CA GLU A 167 11.11 14.24 12.94
C GLU A 167 12.23 13.61 13.76
N ASP A 168 12.13 12.28 14.03
CA ASP A 168 13.14 11.56 14.81
C ASP A 168 14.27 10.98 13.94
N ASN A 169 14.13 11.04 12.62
CA ASN A 169 15.11 10.50 11.67
C ASN A 169 15.36 9.00 11.91
N ASN A 170 14.32 8.24 12.13
CA ASN A 170 14.42 6.80 12.37
C ASN A 170 13.16 6.04 11.89
N VAL A 171 13.24 4.72 12.01
CA VAL A 171 12.14 3.79 11.71
C VAL A 171 11.88 2.93 12.93
N SER A 172 10.63 2.90 13.40
CA SER A 172 10.15 1.93 14.37
C SER A 172 9.84 0.61 13.69
N VAL A 173 10.31 -0.52 14.23
CA VAL A 173 10.01 -1.88 13.77
C VAL A 173 9.07 -2.53 14.76
N ILE A 174 7.86 -2.86 14.33
CA ILE A 174 6.80 -3.44 15.15
C ILE A 174 6.65 -4.91 14.77
N ASP A 175 6.73 -5.83 15.73
CA ASP A 175 6.38 -7.24 15.56
C ASP A 175 4.85 -7.36 15.46
N THR A 176 4.34 -7.90 14.36
CA THR A 176 2.90 -7.97 14.09
C THR A 176 2.18 -9.04 14.89
N LYS A 177 2.92 -9.94 15.56
CA LYS A 177 2.33 -11.00 16.38
C LYS A 177 1.73 -10.48 17.67
N ASP A 178 2.43 -9.54 18.31
CA ASP A 178 2.03 -8.98 19.62
C ASP A 178 1.94 -7.45 19.60
N TYR A 179 2.23 -6.83 18.45
CA TYR A 179 2.20 -5.39 18.24
C TYR A 179 3.12 -4.63 19.21
N THR A 180 4.35 -5.11 19.37
CA THR A 180 5.37 -4.44 20.16
C THR A 180 6.47 -3.85 19.29
N VAL A 181 6.98 -2.66 19.66
CA VAL A 181 8.17 -2.09 19.01
C VAL A 181 9.38 -2.90 19.47
N VAL A 182 9.98 -3.64 18.54
CA VAL A 182 11.15 -4.51 18.82
C VAL A 182 12.48 -3.87 18.47
N ASN A 183 12.47 -2.82 17.66
CA ASN A 183 13.68 -2.06 17.32
C ASN A 183 13.33 -0.64 16.84
N THR A 184 14.33 0.25 16.93
CA THR A 184 14.31 1.57 16.29
C THR A 184 15.63 1.75 15.55
N ILE A 185 15.55 2.02 14.25
CA ILE A 185 16.69 2.05 13.33
C ILE A 185 16.87 3.48 12.81
N GLY A 186 18.05 4.07 13.02
CA GLY A 186 18.38 5.39 12.47
C GLY A 186 18.42 5.39 10.94
N THR A 187 18.03 6.51 10.33
CA THR A 187 18.00 6.77 8.88
C THR A 187 18.70 8.08 8.53
N GLY A 188 18.52 8.56 7.32
CA GLY A 188 18.76 9.95 6.96
C GLY A 188 17.71 10.90 7.53
N LYS A 189 17.79 12.19 7.16
CA LYS A 189 16.88 13.23 7.66
C LYS A 189 15.51 13.15 7.01
N GLY A 190 14.46 13.26 7.84
CA GLY A 190 13.08 13.30 7.38
C GLY A 190 12.66 12.03 6.63
N PRO A 191 12.81 10.81 7.20
CA PRO A 191 12.35 9.59 6.54
C PRO A 191 10.85 9.67 6.29
N HIS A 192 10.41 9.32 5.07
CA HIS A 192 9.03 9.47 4.65
C HIS A 192 8.50 8.18 4.03
N GLY A 193 8.22 8.16 2.73
CA GLY A 193 7.69 6.99 2.07
C GLY A 193 8.75 5.94 1.75
N PHE A 194 8.36 4.67 1.76
CA PHE A 194 9.30 3.58 1.53
C PHE A 194 8.62 2.31 1.02
N ARG A 195 9.43 1.38 0.52
CA ARG A 195 9.03 0.01 0.19
C ARG A 195 10.05 -0.99 0.72
N ILE A 196 9.57 -2.22 0.89
CA ILE A 196 10.37 -3.36 1.36
C ILE A 196 10.54 -4.34 0.20
N SER A 197 11.72 -4.96 0.09
CA SER A 197 11.99 -5.97 -0.93
C SER A 197 11.08 -7.19 -0.79
N SER A 198 10.80 -7.86 -1.91
CA SER A 198 9.90 -9.03 -1.97
C SER A 198 10.33 -10.20 -1.09
N ASP A 199 11.62 -10.25 -0.71
CA ASP A 199 12.19 -11.25 0.20
C ASP A 199 12.16 -10.81 1.68
N SER A 200 11.57 -9.64 1.99
CA SER A 200 11.48 -9.06 3.33
C SER A 200 12.82 -8.75 4.00
N LYS A 201 13.91 -8.61 3.24
CA LYS A 201 15.24 -8.42 3.83
C LYS A 201 15.72 -6.98 3.85
N HIS A 202 15.23 -6.14 2.94
CA HIS A 202 15.67 -4.75 2.84
C HIS A 202 14.48 -3.79 2.77
N ALA A 203 14.58 -2.68 3.51
CA ALA A 203 13.68 -1.55 3.34
C ALA A 203 14.45 -0.37 2.73
N TYR A 204 13.81 0.33 1.80
CA TYR A 204 14.37 1.46 1.07
C TYR A 204 13.61 2.72 1.46
N ILE A 205 14.20 3.53 2.34
CA ILE A 205 13.54 4.66 2.98
C ILE A 205 13.93 5.96 2.28
N ALA A 206 12.97 6.69 1.72
CA ALA A 206 13.21 8.02 1.18
C ALA A 206 13.43 9.01 2.33
N ASN A 207 14.56 9.70 2.34
CA ASN A 207 14.90 10.71 3.33
C ASN A 207 14.59 12.09 2.75
N MET A 208 13.38 12.59 2.96
CA MET A 208 12.84 13.80 2.34
C MET A 208 13.61 15.06 2.76
N GLY A 209 14.20 15.07 3.95
CA GLY A 209 15.03 16.16 4.49
C GLY A 209 16.49 16.13 4.04
N GLU A 210 16.87 15.21 3.17
CA GLU A 210 18.19 15.12 2.52
C GLU A 210 18.04 14.45 1.13
N ASP A 211 19.13 14.35 0.36
CA ASP A 211 19.08 13.87 -1.03
C ASP A 211 19.32 12.36 -1.15
N SER A 212 18.85 11.55 -0.20
CA SER A 212 19.23 10.14 -0.11
C SER A 212 18.06 9.18 0.14
N VAL A 213 18.32 7.90 -0.15
CA VAL A 213 17.53 6.75 0.28
C VAL A 213 18.37 5.92 1.23
N SER A 214 17.89 5.67 2.46
CA SER A 214 18.47 4.72 3.40
C SER A 214 18.11 3.29 3.02
N VAL A 215 19.10 2.40 2.95
CA VAL A 215 18.91 0.96 2.76
C VAL A 215 19.08 0.29 4.12
N ILE A 216 17.96 -0.21 4.65
CA ILE A 216 17.91 -0.90 5.94
C ILE A 216 17.94 -2.41 5.71
N ASN A 217 18.83 -3.10 6.39
CA ASN A 217 18.88 -4.55 6.45
C ASN A 217 18.02 -5.03 7.63
N LEU A 218 16.96 -5.76 7.34
CA LEU A 218 15.98 -6.24 8.33
C LEU A 218 16.42 -7.52 9.06
N GLU A 219 17.47 -8.21 8.58
CA GLU A 219 18.06 -9.33 9.32
C GLU A 219 18.99 -8.82 10.44
N SER A 220 19.80 -7.79 10.14
CA SER A 220 20.71 -7.15 11.11
C SER A 220 20.05 -6.03 11.91
N MET A 221 18.88 -5.55 11.49
CA MET A 221 18.15 -4.40 12.06
C MET A 221 19.02 -3.13 12.09
N LYS A 222 19.68 -2.81 10.97
CA LYS A 222 20.59 -1.65 10.84
C LYS A 222 20.51 -1.05 9.44
N GLU A 223 20.87 0.24 9.36
CA GLU A 223 21.16 0.88 8.08
C GLU A 223 22.48 0.31 7.51
N ASP A 224 22.41 -0.28 6.31
CA ASP A 224 23.61 -0.78 5.61
C ASP A 224 24.34 0.34 4.87
N ARG A 225 23.58 1.18 4.17
CA ARG A 225 24.12 2.29 3.37
C ARG A 225 23.05 3.31 3.01
N LYS A 226 23.49 4.43 2.46
CA LYS A 226 22.65 5.42 1.79
C LYS A 226 22.98 5.51 0.31
N ILE A 227 21.95 5.74 -0.50
CA ILE A 227 22.07 5.98 -1.95
C ILE A 227 21.72 7.44 -2.19
N GLN A 228 22.65 8.22 -2.75
CA GLN A 228 22.40 9.60 -3.12
C GLN A 228 21.61 9.65 -4.42
N VAL A 229 20.35 10.08 -4.37
CA VAL A 229 19.40 9.98 -5.48
C VAL A 229 19.03 11.35 -6.08
N GLY A 230 19.04 12.40 -5.29
CA GLY A 230 18.65 13.76 -5.66
C GLY A 230 17.65 14.36 -4.70
N ALA A 231 17.26 15.62 -4.95
CA ALA A 231 16.63 16.50 -3.98
C ALA A 231 15.19 16.09 -3.59
N ALA A 232 14.97 16.04 -2.29
CA ALA A 232 13.69 15.77 -1.64
C ALA A 232 13.01 14.48 -2.15
N PRO A 233 13.63 13.30 -1.96
CA PRO A 233 12.97 12.04 -2.26
C PRO A 233 11.78 11.82 -1.32
N VAL A 234 10.60 11.48 -1.87
CA VAL A 234 9.36 11.37 -1.07
C VAL A 234 8.97 9.92 -0.83
N THR A 235 8.95 9.10 -1.87
CA THR A 235 8.53 7.71 -1.80
C THR A 235 9.41 6.84 -2.69
N THR A 236 9.55 5.57 -2.33
CA THR A 236 10.30 4.60 -3.13
C THR A 236 9.39 3.52 -3.71
N GLY A 237 9.87 2.86 -4.76
CA GLY A 237 9.38 1.59 -5.31
C GLY A 237 10.55 0.66 -5.53
N ILE A 238 10.36 -0.63 -5.36
CA ILE A 238 11.40 -1.66 -5.59
C ILE A 238 10.84 -2.76 -6.47
N SER A 239 11.58 -3.13 -7.52
CA SER A 239 11.20 -4.24 -8.40
C SER A 239 11.17 -5.58 -7.64
N ALA A 240 10.33 -6.51 -8.08
CA ALA A 240 10.17 -7.81 -7.44
C ALA A 240 11.46 -8.64 -7.42
N ASP A 241 12.36 -8.40 -8.39
CA ASP A 241 13.69 -9.04 -8.41
C ASP A 241 14.74 -8.34 -7.52
N GLY A 242 14.35 -7.20 -6.89
CA GLY A 242 15.21 -6.44 -5.99
C GLY A 242 16.34 -5.67 -6.67
N LYS A 243 16.33 -5.49 -8.00
CA LYS A 243 17.44 -4.86 -8.73
C LYS A 243 17.21 -3.42 -9.11
N THR A 244 15.98 -3.00 -9.28
CA THR A 244 15.62 -1.65 -9.67
C THR A 244 14.88 -0.94 -8.55
N LEU A 245 15.48 0.11 -8.01
CA LEU A 245 14.84 1.02 -7.08
C LEU A 245 14.39 2.27 -7.84
N VAL A 246 13.18 2.70 -7.58
CA VAL A 246 12.70 4.00 -8.05
C VAL A 246 12.40 4.91 -6.86
N THR A 247 12.55 6.22 -7.03
CA THR A 247 12.13 7.19 -6.02
C THR A 247 11.71 8.50 -6.68
N THR A 248 10.62 9.07 -6.18
CA THR A 248 10.16 10.40 -6.60
C THR A 248 11.07 11.48 -6.02
N LEU A 249 11.46 12.44 -6.83
CA LEU A 249 12.25 13.60 -6.44
C LEU A 249 11.38 14.85 -6.55
N ASN A 250 10.72 15.20 -5.44
CA ASN A 250 9.69 16.25 -5.41
C ASN A 250 10.26 17.61 -5.88
N ALA A 251 11.42 18.01 -5.38
CA ALA A 251 12.03 19.29 -5.72
C ALA A 251 12.59 19.34 -7.16
N GLU A 252 12.75 18.19 -7.82
CA GLU A 252 13.29 18.12 -9.18
C GLU A 252 12.23 17.83 -10.26
N ASN A 253 10.97 17.55 -9.86
CA ASN A 253 9.92 17.09 -10.76
C ASN A 253 10.36 15.86 -11.58
N ALA A 254 10.98 14.90 -10.92
CA ALA A 254 11.59 13.75 -11.55
C ALA A 254 11.33 12.46 -10.80
N LEU A 255 11.44 11.34 -11.51
CA LEU A 255 11.60 10.00 -10.97
C LEU A 255 13.06 9.58 -11.14
N ALA A 256 13.75 9.24 -10.07
CA ALA A 256 15.06 8.60 -10.16
C ALA A 256 14.85 7.08 -10.29
N ILE A 257 15.58 6.48 -11.23
CA ILE A 257 15.64 5.03 -11.47
C ILE A 257 17.07 4.60 -11.16
N VAL A 258 17.22 3.75 -10.15
CA VAL A 258 18.50 3.29 -9.64
C VAL A 258 18.68 1.82 -9.97
N ASP A 259 19.72 1.47 -10.67
CA ASP A 259 20.19 0.10 -10.79
C ASP A 259 21.04 -0.26 -9.56
N LEU A 260 20.52 -1.14 -8.72
CA LEU A 260 21.15 -1.47 -7.43
C LEU A 260 22.41 -2.35 -7.56
N GLU A 261 22.62 -2.99 -8.71
CA GLU A 261 23.82 -3.81 -8.96
C GLU A 261 24.98 -2.91 -9.43
N SER A 262 24.74 -2.01 -10.38
CA SER A 262 25.78 -1.12 -10.91
C SER A 262 25.91 0.20 -10.15
N GLY A 263 24.87 0.61 -9.42
CA GLY A 263 24.79 1.91 -8.76
C GLY A 263 24.46 3.07 -9.71
N ASN A 264 24.15 2.79 -10.99
CA ASN A 264 23.77 3.82 -11.95
C ASN A 264 22.41 4.42 -11.62
N ILE A 265 22.30 5.74 -11.77
CA ILE A 265 21.07 6.49 -11.53
C ILE A 265 20.71 7.27 -12.78
N GLU A 266 19.48 7.11 -13.23
CA GLU A 266 18.91 7.91 -14.31
C GLU A 266 17.67 8.64 -13.82
N LYS A 267 17.47 9.87 -14.27
CA LYS A 267 16.32 10.70 -13.87
C LYS A 267 15.40 10.92 -15.07
N VAL A 268 14.12 10.70 -14.85
CA VAL A 268 13.06 10.89 -15.84
C VAL A 268 12.18 12.04 -15.37
N GLY A 269 11.99 13.07 -16.19
CA GLY A 269 11.07 14.17 -15.89
C GLY A 269 9.63 13.66 -15.81
N VAL A 270 8.89 14.09 -14.77
CA VAL A 270 7.48 13.80 -14.54
C VAL A 270 6.69 15.10 -14.32
N GLY A 271 5.47 15.02 -13.78
CA GLY A 271 4.70 16.23 -13.45
C GLY A 271 5.26 16.99 -12.23
N ILE A 272 4.60 18.11 -11.89
CA ILE A 272 5.05 19.01 -10.82
C ILE A 272 4.82 18.36 -9.46
N GLY A 273 5.85 18.41 -8.60
CA GLY A 273 5.78 17.96 -7.21
C GLY A 273 5.40 16.50 -7.08
N PRO A 274 6.14 15.53 -7.67
CA PRO A 274 5.81 14.13 -7.56
C PRO A 274 5.85 13.69 -6.10
N ALA A 275 4.79 13.02 -5.65
CA ALA A 275 4.62 12.50 -4.29
C ALA A 275 4.85 10.99 -4.26
N GLN A 276 3.86 10.18 -4.58
CA GLN A 276 4.00 8.74 -4.50
C GLN A 276 4.30 8.08 -5.86
N VAL A 277 4.93 6.91 -5.79
CA VAL A 277 5.17 6.03 -6.95
C VAL A 277 4.75 4.60 -6.62
N TYR A 278 4.17 3.94 -7.61
CA TYR A 278 3.81 2.52 -7.55
C TYR A 278 4.28 1.80 -8.82
N LEU A 279 4.82 0.58 -8.67
CA LEU A 279 5.22 -0.27 -9.80
C LEU A 279 4.08 -1.21 -10.18
N ASP A 280 3.93 -1.50 -11.47
CA ASP A 280 3.00 -2.55 -11.90
C ASP A 280 3.51 -3.95 -11.54
N ALA A 281 2.62 -4.94 -11.58
CA ALA A 281 2.92 -6.31 -11.18
C ALA A 281 4.02 -7.00 -12.03
N ASN A 282 4.40 -6.41 -13.17
CA ASN A 282 5.42 -6.93 -14.07
C ASN A 282 6.72 -6.13 -14.00
N ASP A 283 6.82 -5.13 -13.14
CA ASP A 283 7.94 -4.18 -13.05
C ASP A 283 8.28 -3.51 -14.39
N GLN A 284 7.25 -3.30 -15.23
CA GLN A 284 7.41 -2.66 -16.53
C GLN A 284 7.23 -1.15 -16.44
N PHE A 285 6.26 -0.70 -15.64
CA PHE A 285 5.89 0.70 -15.53
C PHE A 285 5.90 1.18 -14.07
N ALA A 286 6.35 2.42 -13.90
CA ALA A 286 6.16 3.19 -12.68
C ALA A 286 5.06 4.23 -12.89
N TYR A 287 4.13 4.30 -11.95
CA TYR A 287 3.02 5.25 -11.92
C TYR A 287 3.32 6.30 -10.85
N VAL A 288 3.53 7.52 -11.28
CA VAL A 288 3.96 8.63 -10.42
C VAL A 288 2.82 9.61 -10.24
N ALA A 289 2.34 9.78 -9.02
CA ALA A 289 1.35 10.79 -8.67
C ALA A 289 2.03 12.16 -8.54
N ASN A 290 1.54 13.15 -9.29
CA ASN A 290 2.09 14.50 -9.32
C ASN A 290 1.15 15.41 -8.51
N GLN A 291 1.57 15.78 -7.31
CA GLN A 291 0.73 16.52 -6.37
C GLN A 291 0.73 18.03 -6.63
N GLY A 292 1.89 18.56 -6.99
CA GLY A 292 2.10 20.01 -6.97
C GLY A 292 2.10 20.56 -5.54
N THR A 293 1.59 21.77 -5.40
CA THR A 293 1.37 22.42 -4.12
C THR A 293 -0.07 22.95 -4.06
N GLU A 294 -0.57 23.30 -2.88
CA GLU A 294 -1.91 23.88 -2.73
C GLU A 294 -2.10 25.15 -3.58
N SER A 295 -1.07 26.00 -3.65
CA SER A 295 -1.10 27.22 -4.47
C SER A 295 -0.88 26.98 -5.98
N ASN A 296 -0.28 25.84 -6.34
CA ASN A 296 -0.04 25.42 -7.72
C ASN A 296 -0.26 23.89 -7.83
N PRO A 297 -1.51 23.43 -7.71
CA PRO A 297 -1.81 22.00 -7.71
C PRO A 297 -1.51 21.36 -9.06
N SER A 298 -0.90 20.20 -9.04
CA SER A 298 -0.90 19.29 -10.17
C SER A 298 -2.13 18.39 -10.10
N ASN A 299 -2.51 17.80 -11.22
CA ASN A 299 -3.72 16.98 -11.36
C ASN A 299 -3.47 15.81 -12.29
N SER A 300 -2.38 15.09 -12.11
CA SER A 300 -2.01 14.03 -13.04
C SER A 300 -1.21 12.91 -12.38
N ILE A 301 -1.22 11.75 -13.05
CA ILE A 301 -0.20 10.73 -12.88
C ILE A 301 0.66 10.67 -14.16
N THR A 302 1.97 10.44 -14.00
CA THR A 302 2.89 10.15 -15.10
C THR A 302 3.22 8.66 -15.10
N ILE A 303 3.12 8.01 -16.26
CA ILE A 303 3.52 6.62 -16.49
C ILE A 303 4.92 6.62 -17.09
N VAL A 304 5.86 6.00 -16.40
CA VAL A 304 7.26 5.88 -16.82
C VAL A 304 7.54 4.42 -17.18
N ASP A 305 8.00 4.17 -18.38
CA ASP A 305 8.50 2.85 -18.82
C ASP A 305 9.92 2.66 -18.27
N LEU A 306 10.10 1.65 -17.41
CA LEU A 306 11.36 1.40 -16.69
C LEU A 306 12.46 0.87 -17.62
N LYS A 307 12.10 0.23 -18.73
CA LYS A 307 13.05 -0.31 -19.68
C LYS A 307 13.64 0.79 -20.57
N SER A 308 12.78 1.64 -21.14
CA SER A 308 13.22 2.77 -21.98
C SER A 308 13.64 3.98 -21.17
N LYS A 309 13.31 4.00 -19.86
CA LYS A 309 13.57 5.09 -18.91
C LYS A 309 13.00 6.42 -19.43
N ALA A 310 11.75 6.36 -19.82
CA ALA A 310 11.05 7.50 -20.42
C ALA A 310 9.61 7.60 -19.91
N ALA A 311 9.11 8.83 -19.75
CA ALA A 311 7.70 9.09 -19.54
C ALA A 311 6.94 8.77 -20.85
N VAL A 312 6.00 7.84 -20.78
CA VAL A 312 5.26 7.34 -21.97
C VAL A 312 3.81 7.79 -22.01
N SER A 313 3.27 8.27 -20.90
CA SER A 313 1.90 8.78 -20.82
C SER A 313 1.71 9.64 -19.59
N THR A 314 0.75 10.56 -19.68
CA THR A 314 0.22 11.30 -18.54
C THR A 314 -1.31 11.18 -18.57
N ILE A 315 -1.91 10.92 -17.42
CA ILE A 315 -3.37 10.81 -17.25
C ILE A 315 -3.80 11.89 -16.28
N GLU A 316 -4.79 12.70 -16.67
CA GLU A 316 -5.37 13.72 -15.79
C GLU A 316 -6.22 13.06 -14.69
N THR A 317 -6.15 13.61 -13.48
CA THR A 317 -6.88 13.20 -12.27
C THR A 317 -7.55 14.41 -11.64
N GLY A 318 -7.96 14.33 -10.39
CA GLY A 318 -8.29 15.50 -9.58
C GLY A 318 -7.03 16.22 -9.07
N LYS A 319 -7.23 17.38 -8.43
CA LYS A 319 -6.14 18.23 -7.95
C LYS A 319 -5.43 17.62 -6.75
N GLY A 320 -4.11 17.75 -6.74
CA GLY A 320 -3.28 17.22 -5.67
C GLY A 320 -3.17 15.70 -5.72
N ALA A 321 -2.92 15.11 -6.91
CA ALA A 321 -2.71 13.67 -7.02
C ALA A 321 -1.54 13.23 -6.14
N HIS A 322 -1.84 12.50 -5.05
CA HIS A 322 -0.86 12.18 -4.00
C HIS A 322 -0.59 10.68 -3.88
N GLY A 323 -1.52 9.91 -3.33
CA GLY A 323 -1.42 8.47 -3.22
C GLY A 323 -1.76 7.77 -4.53
N VAL A 324 -1.02 6.73 -4.88
CA VAL A 324 -1.32 5.88 -6.04
C VAL A 324 -1.11 4.42 -5.68
N VAL A 325 -2.12 3.59 -5.95
CA VAL A 325 -2.04 2.13 -5.84
C VAL A 325 -2.71 1.48 -7.04
N LEU A 326 -2.28 0.28 -7.38
CA LEU A 326 -2.84 -0.49 -8.51
C LEU A 326 -3.65 -1.68 -8.01
N SER A 327 -4.67 -2.06 -8.80
CA SER A 327 -5.31 -3.36 -8.64
C SER A 327 -4.31 -4.50 -8.87
N GLY A 328 -4.54 -5.67 -8.26
CA GLY A 328 -3.60 -6.80 -8.35
C GLY A 328 -3.37 -7.34 -9.76
N ASP A 329 -4.21 -6.99 -10.73
CA ASP A 329 -4.04 -7.29 -12.16
C ASP A 329 -3.42 -6.13 -12.96
N SER A 330 -3.08 -5.04 -12.27
CA SER A 330 -2.53 -3.80 -12.85
C SER A 330 -3.37 -3.18 -13.95
N LYS A 331 -4.71 -3.36 -13.92
CA LYS A 331 -5.62 -2.75 -14.89
C LYS A 331 -6.29 -1.49 -14.42
N THR A 332 -6.37 -1.30 -13.10
CA THR A 332 -6.98 -0.14 -12.47
C THR A 332 -5.98 0.53 -11.55
N ALA A 333 -5.89 1.86 -11.62
CA ALA A 333 -5.20 2.65 -10.62
C ALA A 333 -6.23 3.43 -9.78
N TYR A 334 -5.94 3.55 -8.49
CA TYR A 334 -6.67 4.38 -7.55
C TYR A 334 -5.73 5.50 -7.11
N VAL A 335 -6.15 6.74 -7.31
CA VAL A 335 -5.32 7.93 -7.06
C VAL A 335 -6.08 8.86 -6.15
N THR A 336 -5.52 9.18 -4.99
CA THR A 336 -6.09 10.20 -4.10
C THR A 336 -5.84 11.59 -4.66
N ASN A 337 -6.84 12.44 -4.61
CA ASN A 337 -6.78 13.85 -5.02
C ASN A 337 -6.90 14.70 -3.75
N MET A 338 -5.76 15.02 -3.16
CA MET A 338 -5.62 15.59 -1.82
C MET A 338 -6.35 16.93 -1.64
N PHE A 339 -6.42 17.72 -2.71
CA PHE A 339 -7.03 19.07 -2.66
C PHE A 339 -8.48 19.09 -3.15
N GLU A 340 -9.12 17.93 -3.35
CA GLU A 340 -10.53 17.79 -3.77
C GLU A 340 -11.29 16.72 -2.98
N ASP A 341 -10.67 16.12 -1.95
CA ASP A 341 -11.28 15.10 -1.08
C ASP A 341 -11.83 13.89 -1.84
N THR A 342 -11.18 13.52 -2.94
CA THR A 342 -11.65 12.48 -3.85
C THR A 342 -10.60 11.42 -4.14
N VAL A 343 -11.07 10.30 -4.73
CA VAL A 343 -10.24 9.28 -5.39
C VAL A 343 -10.64 9.18 -6.84
N SER A 344 -9.66 9.28 -7.75
CA SER A 344 -9.82 8.97 -9.17
C SER A 344 -9.59 7.48 -9.41
N ILE A 345 -10.55 6.80 -10.03
CA ILE A 345 -10.47 5.40 -10.45
C ILE A 345 -10.15 5.39 -11.95
N ILE A 346 -8.98 4.90 -12.31
CA ILE A 346 -8.41 5.01 -13.66
C ILE A 346 -8.37 3.64 -14.33
N ASP A 347 -8.88 3.55 -15.55
CA ASP A 347 -8.60 2.44 -16.45
C ASP A 347 -7.23 2.64 -17.11
N LEU A 348 -6.29 1.77 -16.80
CA LEU A 348 -4.92 1.87 -17.29
C LEU A 348 -4.78 1.41 -18.76
N GLU A 349 -5.69 0.60 -19.26
CA GLU A 349 -5.72 0.21 -20.69
C GLU A 349 -6.27 1.35 -21.54
N ALA A 350 -7.40 1.94 -21.14
CA ALA A 350 -7.99 3.10 -21.79
C ALA A 350 -7.23 4.41 -21.51
N LYS A 351 -6.44 4.45 -20.44
CA LYS A 351 -5.70 5.63 -19.95
C LYS A 351 -6.62 6.81 -19.64
N GLU A 352 -7.73 6.54 -18.98
CA GLU A 352 -8.73 7.54 -18.61
C GLU A 352 -9.31 7.29 -17.22
N VAL A 353 -9.78 8.37 -16.57
CA VAL A 353 -10.55 8.29 -15.32
C VAL A 353 -11.96 7.78 -15.65
N LYS A 354 -12.30 6.61 -15.12
CA LYS A 354 -13.65 6.03 -15.24
C LYS A 354 -14.64 6.61 -14.26
N GLN A 355 -14.15 6.94 -13.07
CA GLN A 355 -14.99 7.39 -11.97
C GLN A 355 -14.15 8.23 -11.00
N THR A 356 -14.79 9.19 -10.36
CA THR A 356 -14.25 9.92 -9.20
C THR A 356 -15.25 9.76 -8.06
N ILE A 357 -14.78 9.43 -6.87
CA ILE A 357 -15.61 9.25 -5.68
C ILE A 357 -15.15 10.19 -4.57
N GLN A 358 -16.10 10.62 -3.74
CA GLN A 358 -15.82 11.40 -2.54
C GLN A 358 -15.34 10.47 -1.42
N VAL A 359 -14.31 10.90 -0.68
CA VAL A 359 -13.79 10.22 0.53
C VAL A 359 -13.68 11.21 1.68
N GLY A 360 -12.87 10.95 2.69
CA GLY A 360 -12.65 11.94 3.75
C GLY A 360 -11.77 13.11 3.30
N GLU A 361 -11.66 14.13 4.15
CA GLU A 361 -10.91 15.36 3.87
C GLU A 361 -9.41 15.09 3.76
N VAL A 362 -8.76 15.68 2.75
CA VAL A 362 -7.32 15.63 2.49
C VAL A 362 -6.82 14.17 2.41
N PRO A 363 -7.28 13.36 1.43
CA PRO A 363 -6.88 11.97 1.29
C PRO A 363 -5.44 11.85 0.80
N ASN A 364 -4.69 10.94 1.46
CA ASN A 364 -3.26 10.74 1.27
C ASN A 364 -2.95 9.34 0.71
#